data_64b912f888434ae32333725321f51717
#
_entry.id   64b912f888434ae32333725321f51717
#
_cell.length_a   1.000
_cell.length_b   1.000
_cell.length_c   1.000
_cell.angle_alpha   90.00
_cell.angle_beta   90.00
_cell.angle_gamma   90.00
#
_symmetry.space_group_name_H-M   'P 1'
#
loop_
_entity.id
_entity.type
_entity.pdbx_description
1 polymer ?
#
loop_
_entity_poly.entity_id
_entity_poly.type
_entity_poly.pdbx_seq_one_letter_code
_entity_poly.pdbx_strand_id
1 'polypeptide(L)'
;MEKRRSLQGYLLVFMSGVSWGLGGYLVTQMSNMGVSSLMTAFSGHFIALLPLFLYLIVKKGMNGLKISKRGLLYSILLGALTKGIFKLANDTAVTLVGVAAASILMYLAPVFTAIMSVIFFKEKLRGYQHFAVLLNLVGCILMVTGGNFAELNISGLGLTLGVISGFLYALNTIIGKVATDGDDPETMTFYMLLFSVMATSIFAKPWQHLDLFTN
;
A
#
# COMPACT_ATOMS: atom_id res chain seq x y z
N MET A 1 16.86 11.94 26.71
CA MET A 1 16.88 11.86 25.23
C MET A 1 15.96 10.76 24.66
N GLU A 2 15.87 9.62 25.27
CA GLU A 2 15.06 8.47 24.83
C GLU A 2 13.54 8.75 24.76
N LYS A 3 12.98 9.40 25.79
CA LYS A 3 11.57 9.79 25.88
C LYS A 3 11.13 10.78 24.79
N ARG A 4 12.04 11.63 24.31
CA ARG A 4 11.78 12.61 23.24
C ARG A 4 11.80 11.94 21.85
N ARG A 5 12.67 10.93 21.66
CA ARG A 5 12.71 10.11 20.44
C ARG A 5 11.47 9.23 20.30
N SER A 6 10.96 8.69 21.43
CA SER A 6 9.73 7.90 21.41
C SER A 6 8.50 8.74 21.06
N LEU A 7 8.39 9.97 21.58
CA LEU A 7 7.28 10.87 21.27
C LEU A 7 7.27 11.28 19.78
N GLN A 8 8.44 11.55 19.21
CA GLN A 8 8.57 11.83 17.77
C GLN A 8 8.15 10.63 16.92
N GLY A 9 8.52 9.41 17.33
CA GLY A 9 8.08 8.18 16.67
C GLY A 9 6.57 8.01 16.68
N TYR A 10 5.91 8.24 17.82
CA TYR A 10 4.46 8.18 17.93
C TYR A 10 3.76 9.24 17.06
N LEU A 11 4.28 10.47 17.03
CA LEU A 11 3.75 11.52 16.16
C LEU A 11 3.86 11.16 14.68
N LEU A 12 4.99 10.60 14.24
CA LEU A 12 5.19 10.15 12.86
C LEU A 12 4.21 9.03 12.49
N VAL A 13 4.00 8.06 13.36
CA VAL A 13 3.01 6.99 13.16
C VAL A 13 1.61 7.55 13.07
N PHE A 14 1.23 8.48 13.96
CA PHE A 14 -0.08 9.15 13.93
C PHE A 14 -0.29 9.92 12.63
N MET A 15 0.68 10.76 12.23
CA MET A 15 0.62 11.50 10.97
C MET A 15 0.54 10.60 9.75
N SER A 16 1.24 9.47 9.77
CA SER A 16 1.13 8.44 8.72
C SER A 16 -0.27 7.87 8.63
N GLY A 17 -0.91 7.56 9.78
CA GLY A 17 -2.30 7.08 9.82
C GLY A 17 -3.30 8.11 9.27
N VAL A 18 -3.16 9.38 9.65
CA VAL A 18 -3.97 10.48 9.10
C VAL A 18 -3.81 10.60 7.58
N SER A 19 -2.55 10.59 7.11
CA SER A 19 -2.25 10.67 5.67
C SER A 19 -2.83 9.48 4.90
N TRP A 20 -2.80 8.29 5.48
CA TRP A 20 -3.39 7.09 4.89
C TRP A 20 -4.91 7.20 4.78
N GLY A 21 -5.59 7.68 5.83
CA GLY A 21 -7.04 7.91 5.82
C GLY A 21 -7.47 8.96 4.79
N LEU A 22 -6.72 10.06 4.67
CA LEU A 22 -6.94 11.08 3.65
C LEU A 22 -6.78 10.51 2.24
N GLY A 23 -5.85 9.56 2.04
CA GLY A 23 -5.67 8.89 0.75
C GLY A 23 -6.94 8.22 0.25
N GLY A 24 -7.65 7.47 1.09
CA GLY A 24 -8.92 6.85 0.74
C GLY A 24 -10.01 7.85 0.36
N TYR A 25 -10.11 8.95 1.12
CA TYR A 25 -11.04 10.06 0.81
C TYR A 25 -10.73 10.68 -0.56
N LEU A 26 -9.46 10.96 -0.86
CA LEU A 26 -9.05 11.52 -2.14
C LEU A 26 -9.38 10.59 -3.32
N VAL A 27 -9.18 9.28 -3.17
CA VAL A 27 -9.56 8.28 -4.18
C VAL A 27 -11.07 8.38 -4.49
N THR A 28 -11.91 8.48 -3.46
CA THR A 28 -13.36 8.64 -3.64
C THR A 28 -13.70 9.94 -4.36
N GLN A 29 -13.07 11.07 -3.97
CA GLN A 29 -13.32 12.35 -4.64
C GLN A 29 -12.90 12.32 -6.11
N MET A 30 -11.73 11.75 -6.44
CA MET A 30 -11.29 11.61 -7.82
C MET A 30 -12.24 10.71 -8.63
N SER A 31 -12.75 9.64 -8.03
CA SER A 31 -13.76 8.79 -8.65
C SER A 31 -15.06 9.55 -8.94
N ASN A 32 -15.53 10.39 -8.00
CA ASN A 32 -16.72 11.22 -8.18
C ASN A 32 -16.54 12.28 -9.29
N MET A 33 -15.29 12.71 -9.53
CA MET A 33 -14.94 13.61 -10.65
C MET A 33 -14.76 12.86 -11.99
N GLY A 34 -15.03 11.55 -12.04
CA GLY A 34 -14.92 10.75 -13.25
C GLY A 34 -13.51 10.24 -13.56
N VAL A 35 -12.53 10.47 -12.66
CA VAL A 35 -11.18 9.95 -12.83
C VAL A 35 -11.16 8.46 -12.53
N SER A 36 -10.64 7.66 -13.46
CA SER A 36 -10.56 6.20 -13.27
C SER A 36 -9.65 5.83 -12.10
N SER A 37 -9.96 4.71 -11.41
CA SER A 37 -9.13 4.18 -10.32
C SER A 37 -7.70 3.87 -10.77
N LEU A 38 -7.51 3.48 -12.03
CA LEU A 38 -6.19 3.24 -12.60
C LEU A 38 -5.37 4.53 -12.69
N MET A 39 -6.01 5.61 -13.15
CA MET A 39 -5.37 6.92 -13.24
C MET A 39 -5.11 7.53 -11.87
N THR A 40 -6.01 7.33 -10.91
CA THR A 40 -5.81 7.72 -9.51
C THR A 40 -4.61 7.02 -8.89
N ALA A 41 -4.46 5.72 -9.13
CA ALA A 41 -3.32 4.94 -8.64
C ALA A 41 -1.99 5.43 -9.24
N PHE A 42 -1.95 5.68 -10.55
CA PHE A 42 -0.77 6.23 -11.23
C PHE A 42 -0.39 7.60 -10.69
N SER A 43 -1.33 8.55 -10.68
CA SER A 43 -1.09 9.94 -10.28
C SER A 43 -0.62 10.04 -8.83
N GLY A 44 -1.17 9.23 -7.92
CA GLY A 44 -0.75 9.20 -6.52
C GLY A 44 0.72 8.84 -6.35
N HIS A 45 1.22 7.82 -7.05
CA HIS A 45 2.64 7.45 -7.01
C HIS A 45 3.53 8.43 -7.77
N PHE A 46 3.06 8.95 -8.90
CA PHE A 46 3.81 9.93 -9.70
C PHE A 46 4.04 11.24 -8.94
N ILE A 47 2.99 11.77 -8.29
CA ILE A 47 3.09 12.97 -7.46
C ILE A 47 4.01 12.74 -6.27
N ALA A 48 4.00 11.55 -5.65
CA ALA A 48 4.88 11.25 -4.53
C ALA A 48 6.36 11.08 -4.96
N LEU A 49 6.61 10.63 -6.18
CA LEU A 49 7.96 10.42 -6.71
C LEU A 49 8.75 11.73 -6.85
N LEU A 50 8.10 12.80 -7.31
CA LEU A 50 8.78 14.08 -7.62
C LEU A 50 9.40 14.73 -6.38
N PRO A 51 8.70 14.97 -5.27
CA PRO A 51 9.30 15.58 -4.08
C PRO A 51 10.37 14.69 -3.45
N LEU A 52 10.22 13.36 -3.51
CA LEU A 52 11.24 12.45 -3.00
C LEU A 52 12.51 12.49 -3.85
N PHE A 53 12.38 12.57 -5.17
CA PHE A 53 13.51 12.77 -6.08
C PHE A 53 14.27 14.07 -5.77
N LEU A 54 13.53 15.18 -5.67
CA LEU A 54 14.12 16.48 -5.34
C LEU A 54 14.83 16.46 -3.97
N TYR A 55 14.20 15.86 -2.97
CA TYR A 55 14.77 15.69 -1.64
C TYR A 55 16.10 14.92 -1.69
N LEU A 56 16.15 13.78 -2.40
CA LEU A 56 17.38 12.99 -2.53
C LEU A 56 18.50 13.77 -3.21
N ILE A 57 18.20 14.47 -4.32
CA ILE A 57 19.19 15.27 -5.04
C ILE A 57 19.71 16.43 -4.19
N VAL A 58 18.83 17.16 -3.50
CA VAL A 58 19.22 18.31 -2.68
C VAL A 58 20.02 17.86 -1.45
N LYS A 59 19.61 16.79 -0.78
CA LYS A 59 20.22 16.35 0.48
C LYS A 59 21.48 15.50 0.29
N LYS A 60 21.50 14.62 -0.72
CA LYS A 60 22.55 13.61 -0.91
C LYS A 60 23.28 13.73 -2.25
N GLY A 61 22.83 14.64 -3.13
CA GLY A 61 23.35 14.77 -4.50
C GLY A 61 23.13 13.49 -5.33
N MET A 62 23.91 13.32 -6.39
CA MET A 62 23.83 12.11 -7.23
C MET A 62 24.18 10.81 -6.50
N ASN A 63 24.90 10.88 -5.36
CA ASN A 63 25.19 9.72 -4.54
C ASN A 63 23.92 9.16 -3.86
N GLY A 64 22.91 9.99 -3.63
CA GLY A 64 21.61 9.59 -3.09
C GLY A 64 20.82 8.64 -4.01
N LEU A 65 21.21 8.52 -5.28
CA LEU A 65 20.60 7.60 -6.23
C LEU A 65 21.36 6.27 -6.38
N LYS A 66 22.51 6.13 -5.71
CA LYS A 66 23.28 4.87 -5.75
C LYS A 66 22.55 3.80 -4.94
N ILE A 67 22.31 2.66 -5.58
CA ILE A 67 21.67 1.50 -4.97
C ILE A 67 22.43 0.23 -5.36
N SER A 68 22.46 -0.76 -4.48
CA SER A 68 23.04 -2.07 -4.77
C SER A 68 22.18 -2.84 -5.78
N LYS A 69 22.78 -3.82 -6.48
CA LYS A 69 22.02 -4.71 -7.39
C LYS A 69 20.90 -5.45 -6.64
N ARG A 70 21.16 -5.84 -5.38
CA ARG A 70 20.20 -6.51 -4.51
C ARG A 70 19.07 -5.56 -4.13
N GLY A 71 19.40 -4.34 -3.69
CA GLY A 71 18.41 -3.29 -3.36
C GLY A 71 17.55 -2.92 -4.56
N LEU A 72 18.15 -2.83 -5.76
CA LEU A 72 17.40 -2.59 -6.99
C LEU A 72 16.40 -3.71 -7.29
N LEU A 73 16.81 -4.98 -7.17
CA LEU A 73 15.92 -6.13 -7.36
C LEU A 73 14.74 -6.09 -6.38
N TYR A 74 15.01 -5.86 -5.09
CA TYR A 74 13.93 -5.72 -4.10
C TYR A 74 13.05 -4.51 -4.38
N SER A 75 13.62 -3.39 -4.83
CA SER A 75 12.85 -2.21 -5.21
C SER A 75 11.92 -2.47 -6.40
N ILE A 76 12.35 -3.27 -7.38
CA ILE A 76 11.50 -3.72 -8.50
C ILE A 76 10.33 -4.57 -7.96
N LEU A 77 10.63 -5.59 -7.16
CA LEU A 77 9.60 -6.47 -6.61
C LEU A 77 8.62 -5.71 -5.71
N LEU A 78 9.13 -4.90 -4.79
CA LEU A 78 8.30 -4.10 -3.89
C LEU A 78 7.56 -2.98 -4.63
N GLY A 79 8.19 -2.33 -5.60
CA GLY A 79 7.60 -1.24 -6.35
C GLY A 79 6.54 -1.72 -7.34
N ALA A 80 6.93 -2.55 -8.28
CA ALA A 80 6.02 -2.98 -9.35
C ALA A 80 4.93 -3.92 -8.82
N LEU A 81 5.31 -4.96 -8.07
CA LEU A 81 4.37 -6.00 -7.64
C LEU A 81 3.55 -5.56 -6.42
N THR A 82 4.22 -5.19 -5.31
CA THR A 82 3.50 -4.99 -4.05
C THR A 82 2.96 -3.58 -3.87
N LYS A 83 3.57 -2.54 -4.42
CA LYS A 83 3.03 -1.17 -4.39
C LYS A 83 2.18 -0.85 -5.61
N GLY A 84 2.66 -1.15 -6.82
CA GLY A 84 1.96 -0.86 -8.06
C GLY A 84 0.64 -1.62 -8.17
N ILE A 85 0.69 -2.95 -8.18
CA ILE A 85 -0.52 -3.80 -8.28
C ILE A 85 -1.40 -3.64 -7.04
N PHE A 86 -0.81 -3.53 -5.84
CA PHE A 86 -1.56 -3.23 -4.62
C PHE A 86 -2.39 -1.94 -4.78
N LYS A 87 -1.76 -0.85 -5.23
CA LYS A 87 -2.45 0.45 -5.37
C LYS A 87 -3.60 0.35 -6.37
N LEU A 88 -3.38 -0.31 -7.52
CA LEU A 88 -4.43 -0.56 -8.51
C LEU A 88 -5.61 -1.36 -7.90
N ALA A 89 -5.30 -2.46 -7.22
CA ALA A 89 -6.32 -3.30 -6.60
C ALA A 89 -7.09 -2.56 -5.50
N ASN A 90 -6.37 -1.86 -4.62
CA ASN A 90 -6.97 -1.13 -3.52
C ASN A 90 -7.85 0.04 -3.98
N ASP A 91 -7.36 0.88 -4.90
CA ASP A 91 -8.13 2.03 -5.38
C ASP A 91 -9.36 1.58 -6.17
N THR A 92 -9.24 0.50 -6.95
CA THR A 92 -10.41 -0.10 -7.62
C THR A 92 -11.38 -0.71 -6.62
N ALA A 93 -10.91 -1.37 -5.56
CA ALA A 93 -11.77 -1.84 -4.48
C ALA A 93 -12.51 -0.67 -3.80
N VAL A 94 -11.80 0.44 -3.50
CA VAL A 94 -12.41 1.64 -2.90
C VAL A 94 -13.55 2.18 -3.77
N THR A 95 -13.39 2.22 -5.08
CA THR A 95 -14.43 2.70 -5.99
C THR A 95 -15.64 1.76 -6.10
N LEU A 96 -15.43 0.45 -5.92
CA LEU A 96 -16.47 -0.57 -6.07
C LEU A 96 -17.24 -0.87 -4.78
N VAL A 97 -16.58 -0.82 -3.62
CA VAL A 97 -17.19 -1.20 -2.33
C VAL A 97 -17.10 -0.10 -1.28
N GLY A 98 -16.53 1.04 -1.60
CA GLY A 98 -16.33 2.17 -0.70
C GLY A 98 -15.07 2.03 0.17
N VAL A 99 -14.64 3.19 0.72
CA VAL A 99 -13.40 3.30 1.52
C VAL A 99 -13.43 2.38 2.74
N ALA A 100 -14.54 2.35 3.46
CA ALA A 100 -14.66 1.56 4.69
C ALA A 100 -14.48 0.07 4.43
N ALA A 101 -15.25 -0.50 3.49
CA ALA A 101 -15.17 -1.93 3.15
C ALA A 101 -13.81 -2.30 2.57
N ALA A 102 -13.26 -1.50 1.64
CA ALA A 102 -11.93 -1.73 1.08
C ALA A 102 -10.83 -1.73 2.15
N SER A 103 -10.89 -0.78 3.10
CA SER A 103 -9.92 -0.71 4.21
C SER A 103 -10.00 -1.94 5.11
N ILE A 104 -11.21 -2.42 5.42
CA ILE A 104 -11.42 -3.61 6.25
C ILE A 104 -10.84 -4.85 5.55
N LEU A 105 -11.10 -5.00 4.25
CA LEU A 105 -10.56 -6.12 3.47
C LEU A 105 -9.03 -6.07 3.41
N MET A 106 -8.44 -4.88 3.30
CA MET A 106 -7.00 -4.70 3.39
C MET A 106 -6.47 -5.08 4.79
N TYR A 107 -7.23 -4.87 5.85
CA TYR A 107 -6.86 -5.30 7.22
C TYR A 107 -6.86 -6.82 7.43
N LEU A 108 -7.13 -7.63 6.42
CA LEU A 108 -6.76 -9.04 6.40
C LEU A 108 -5.23 -9.26 6.26
N ALA A 109 -4.47 -8.21 5.96
CA ALA A 109 -3.01 -8.28 5.83
C ALA A 109 -2.29 -8.90 7.05
N PRO A 110 -2.63 -8.62 8.32
CA PRO A 110 -2.03 -9.31 9.46
C PRO A 110 -2.20 -10.83 9.43
N VAL A 111 -3.36 -11.31 8.94
CA VAL A 111 -3.63 -12.75 8.77
C VAL A 111 -2.68 -13.35 7.74
N PHE A 112 -2.60 -12.73 6.56
CA PHE A 112 -1.67 -13.17 5.52
C PHE A 112 -0.21 -13.09 5.96
N THR A 113 0.17 -12.00 6.67
CA THR A 113 1.51 -11.85 7.23
C THR A 113 1.84 -12.97 8.21
N ALA A 114 0.92 -13.32 9.12
CA ALA A 114 1.11 -14.42 10.07
C ALA A 114 1.31 -15.75 9.34
N ILE A 115 0.46 -16.07 8.36
CA ILE A 115 0.57 -17.29 7.55
C ILE A 115 1.92 -17.33 6.82
N MET A 116 2.30 -16.25 6.14
CA MET A 116 3.55 -16.15 5.40
C MET A 116 4.77 -16.24 6.33
N SER A 117 4.73 -15.62 7.53
CA SER A 117 5.81 -15.71 8.53
C SER A 117 6.05 -17.15 8.98
N VAL A 118 4.99 -17.93 9.17
CA VAL A 118 5.12 -19.36 9.50
C VAL A 118 5.72 -20.15 8.32
N ILE A 119 5.27 -19.89 7.10
CA ILE A 119 5.71 -20.66 5.91
C ILE A 119 7.14 -20.31 5.54
N PHE A 120 7.47 -19.01 5.40
CA PHE A 120 8.77 -18.58 4.87
C PHE A 120 9.86 -18.52 5.93
N PHE A 121 9.53 -18.07 7.16
CA PHE A 121 10.53 -17.92 8.23
C PHE A 121 10.46 -19.03 9.28
N LYS A 122 9.50 -19.96 9.14
CA LYS A 122 9.26 -21.04 10.12
C LYS A 122 9.06 -20.51 11.55
N GLU A 123 8.53 -19.30 11.67
CA GLU A 123 8.24 -18.67 12.97
C GLU A 123 7.09 -19.41 13.64
N LYS A 124 7.23 -19.66 14.95
CA LYS A 124 6.13 -20.24 15.74
C LYS A 124 5.28 -19.10 16.29
N LEU A 125 4.02 -19.05 15.88
CA LEU A 125 3.07 -18.11 16.46
C LEU A 125 2.80 -18.47 17.92
N ARG A 126 2.82 -17.47 18.79
CA ARG A 126 2.42 -17.62 20.20
C ARG A 126 0.90 -17.69 20.31
N GLY A 127 0.37 -18.32 21.36
CA GLY A 127 -1.07 -18.50 21.53
C GLY A 127 -1.91 -17.24 21.40
N TYR A 128 -1.43 -16.10 21.95
CA TYR A 128 -2.11 -14.82 21.83
C TYR A 128 -2.13 -14.27 20.39
N GLN A 129 -1.15 -14.63 19.54
CA GLN A 129 -1.12 -14.23 18.14
C GLN A 129 -2.17 -14.98 17.33
N HIS A 130 -2.39 -16.26 17.59
CA HIS A 130 -3.50 -17.02 16.99
C HIS A 130 -4.85 -16.39 17.34
N PHE A 131 -5.03 -16.03 18.62
CA PHE A 131 -6.25 -15.36 19.07
C PHE A 131 -6.44 -14.00 18.39
N ALA A 132 -5.37 -13.18 18.26
CA ALA A 132 -5.41 -11.90 17.58
C ALA A 132 -5.78 -12.03 16.09
N VAL A 133 -5.22 -13.04 15.39
CA VAL A 133 -5.57 -13.35 13.99
C VAL A 133 -7.03 -13.74 13.86
N LEU A 134 -7.54 -14.60 14.75
CA LEU A 134 -8.94 -15.02 14.77
C LEU A 134 -9.87 -13.81 15.02
N LEU A 135 -9.55 -12.98 16.00
CA LEU A 135 -10.32 -11.77 16.32
C LEU A 135 -10.34 -10.78 15.13
N ASN A 136 -9.21 -10.63 14.45
CA ASN A 136 -9.13 -9.82 13.23
C ASN A 136 -10.06 -10.35 12.14
N LEU A 137 -10.05 -11.66 11.86
CA LEU A 137 -10.95 -12.29 10.88
C LEU A 137 -12.42 -12.06 11.22
N VAL A 138 -12.80 -12.31 12.48
CA VAL A 138 -14.19 -12.10 12.95
C VAL A 138 -14.56 -10.63 12.80
N GLY A 139 -13.68 -9.70 13.19
CA GLY A 139 -13.90 -8.26 13.05
C GLY A 139 -14.10 -7.84 11.59
N CYS A 140 -13.26 -8.33 10.67
CA CYS A 140 -13.40 -8.06 9.24
C CYS A 140 -14.75 -8.59 8.70
N ILE A 141 -15.14 -9.81 9.06
CA ILE A 141 -16.41 -10.39 8.62
C ILE A 141 -17.59 -9.55 9.13
N LEU A 142 -17.64 -9.27 10.43
CA LEU A 142 -18.72 -8.47 11.03
C LEU A 142 -18.83 -7.08 10.41
N MET A 143 -17.71 -6.42 10.15
CA MET A 143 -17.69 -5.09 9.56
C MET A 143 -18.15 -5.09 8.09
N VAL A 144 -17.72 -6.07 7.28
CA VAL A 144 -18.11 -6.18 5.87
C VAL A 144 -19.59 -6.56 5.74
N THR A 145 -20.09 -7.43 6.64
CA THR A 145 -21.47 -7.91 6.57
C THR A 145 -22.47 -7.00 7.29
N GLY A 146 -21.98 -6.09 8.16
CA GLY A 146 -22.85 -5.34 9.07
C GLY A 146 -23.63 -6.25 10.04
N GLY A 147 -23.20 -7.53 10.17
CA GLY A 147 -23.92 -8.56 10.92
C GLY A 147 -25.08 -9.23 10.14
N ASN A 148 -25.40 -8.77 8.93
CA ASN A 148 -26.45 -9.33 8.09
C ASN A 148 -25.88 -9.93 6.80
N PHE A 149 -25.71 -11.24 6.78
CA PHE A 149 -25.17 -11.97 5.63
C PHE A 149 -26.15 -12.06 4.45
N ALA A 150 -27.45 -11.85 4.67
CA ALA A 150 -28.48 -12.02 3.65
C ALA A 150 -28.61 -10.81 2.71
N GLU A 151 -28.15 -9.62 3.15
CA GLU A 151 -28.27 -8.37 2.40
C GLU A 151 -26.95 -7.87 1.82
N LEU A 152 -25.95 -8.74 1.66
CA LEU A 152 -24.68 -8.39 1.07
C LEU A 152 -24.83 -8.03 -0.42
N ASN A 153 -25.15 -6.78 -0.68
CA ASN A 153 -25.14 -6.21 -2.03
C ASN A 153 -23.76 -5.58 -2.34
N ILE A 154 -22.70 -6.38 -2.18
CA ILE A 154 -21.32 -5.93 -2.38
C ILE A 154 -20.82 -6.50 -3.70
N SER A 155 -20.14 -5.67 -4.50
CA SER A 155 -19.48 -6.10 -5.72
C SER A 155 -18.50 -7.25 -5.44
N GLY A 156 -18.73 -8.43 -6.02
CA GLY A 156 -17.83 -9.58 -5.89
C GLY A 156 -16.41 -9.27 -6.38
N LEU A 157 -16.29 -8.44 -7.44
CA LEU A 157 -15.01 -7.95 -7.92
C LEU A 157 -14.33 -7.04 -6.88
N GLY A 158 -15.08 -6.13 -6.26
CA GLY A 158 -14.56 -5.24 -5.22
C GLY A 158 -14.08 -6.01 -3.99
N LEU A 159 -14.81 -7.03 -3.55
CA LEU A 159 -14.38 -7.94 -2.48
C LEU A 159 -13.08 -8.65 -2.84
N THR A 160 -12.99 -9.23 -4.03
CA THR A 160 -11.80 -9.96 -4.50
C THR A 160 -10.57 -9.03 -4.54
N LEU A 161 -10.73 -7.84 -5.11
CA LEU A 161 -9.64 -6.86 -5.18
C LEU A 161 -9.23 -6.35 -3.80
N GLY A 162 -10.18 -6.17 -2.88
CA GLY A 162 -9.89 -5.83 -1.49
C GLY A 162 -9.07 -6.89 -0.77
N VAL A 163 -9.42 -8.16 -0.93
CA VAL A 163 -8.65 -9.30 -0.37
C VAL A 163 -7.26 -9.39 -1.01
N ILE A 164 -7.16 -9.23 -2.33
CA ILE A 164 -5.89 -9.20 -3.05
C ILE A 164 -5.01 -8.04 -2.53
N SER A 165 -5.59 -6.87 -2.28
CA SER A 165 -4.84 -5.75 -1.71
C SER A 165 -4.26 -6.09 -0.33
N GLY A 166 -5.04 -6.74 0.55
CA GLY A 166 -4.57 -7.24 1.85
C GLY A 166 -3.41 -8.24 1.71
N PHE A 167 -3.51 -9.17 0.78
CA PHE A 167 -2.45 -10.13 0.47
C PHE A 167 -1.17 -9.43 -0.03
N LEU A 168 -1.28 -8.50 -0.98
CA LEU A 168 -0.15 -7.76 -1.52
C LEU A 168 0.51 -6.85 -0.47
N TYR A 169 -0.29 -6.28 0.44
CA TYR A 169 0.23 -5.53 1.58
C TYR A 169 1.04 -6.42 2.54
N ALA A 170 0.55 -7.62 2.84
CA ALA A 170 1.28 -8.61 3.61
C ALA A 170 2.58 -9.03 2.92
N LEU A 171 2.52 -9.27 1.62
CA LEU A 171 3.69 -9.62 0.81
C LEU A 171 4.75 -8.50 0.82
N ASN A 172 4.32 -7.23 0.76
CA ASN A 172 5.20 -6.07 0.92
C ASN A 172 5.93 -6.10 2.28
N THR A 173 5.22 -6.44 3.36
CA THR A 173 5.80 -6.55 4.70
C THR A 173 6.83 -7.67 4.78
N ILE A 174 6.53 -8.84 4.23
CA ILE A 174 7.42 -10.02 4.22
C ILE A 174 8.68 -9.77 3.38
N ILE A 175 8.53 -9.23 2.17
CA ILE A 175 9.68 -8.90 1.32
C ILE A 175 10.49 -7.76 1.95
N GLY A 176 9.83 -6.74 2.49
CA GLY A 176 10.46 -5.63 3.18
C GLY A 176 11.33 -6.07 4.36
N LYS A 177 10.91 -7.09 5.12
CA LYS A 177 11.70 -7.67 6.22
C LYS A 177 13.05 -8.22 5.75
N VAL A 178 13.13 -8.72 4.52
CA VAL A 178 14.37 -9.29 3.94
C VAL A 178 15.17 -8.25 3.16
N ALA A 179 14.50 -7.19 2.70
CA ALA A 179 15.09 -6.21 1.77
C ALA A 179 15.93 -5.11 2.46
N THR A 180 15.72 -4.89 3.77
CA THR A 180 16.26 -3.72 4.51
C THR A 180 17.75 -3.82 4.88
N ASP A 181 18.49 -4.85 4.47
CA ASP A 181 19.89 -5.00 4.79
C ASP A 181 20.79 -4.35 3.73
N GLY A 182 21.34 -3.17 4.02
CA GLY A 182 22.52 -2.62 3.35
C GLY A 182 22.33 -1.39 2.47
N ASP A 183 21.12 -1.06 2.03
CA ASP A 183 20.84 0.12 1.21
C ASP A 183 20.11 1.21 2.02
N ASP A 184 20.27 2.46 1.59
CA ASP A 184 19.60 3.60 2.22
C ASP A 184 18.06 3.52 2.01
N PRO A 185 17.25 3.58 3.08
CA PRO A 185 15.80 3.42 2.98
C PRO A 185 15.11 4.47 2.10
N GLU A 186 15.61 5.70 2.08
CA GLU A 186 15.05 6.78 1.26
C GLU A 186 15.30 6.51 -0.23
N THR A 187 16.51 6.03 -0.57
CA THR A 187 16.88 5.62 -1.93
C THR A 187 16.07 4.41 -2.38
N MET A 188 15.90 3.40 -1.52
CA MET A 188 15.03 2.26 -1.83
C MET A 188 13.60 2.70 -2.07
N THR A 189 13.05 3.58 -1.24
CA THR A 189 11.69 4.11 -1.40
C THR A 189 11.51 4.84 -2.73
N PHE A 190 12.50 5.61 -3.16
CA PHE A 190 12.50 6.27 -4.47
C PHE A 190 12.40 5.26 -5.61
N TYR A 191 13.25 4.23 -5.63
CA TYR A 191 13.20 3.19 -6.66
C TYR A 191 11.91 2.38 -6.60
N MET A 192 11.38 2.09 -5.41
CA MET A 192 10.08 1.44 -5.25
C MET A 192 8.94 2.27 -5.86
N LEU A 193 8.92 3.59 -5.63
CA LEU A 193 7.94 4.48 -6.26
C LEU A 193 8.14 4.57 -7.77
N LEU A 194 9.39 4.65 -8.25
CA LEU A 194 9.72 4.68 -9.67
C LEU A 194 9.17 3.44 -10.39
N PHE A 195 9.44 2.25 -9.88
CA PHE A 195 8.94 1.00 -10.46
C PHE A 195 7.42 0.85 -10.30
N SER A 196 6.85 1.40 -9.24
CA SER A 196 5.39 1.46 -9.08
C SER A 196 4.74 2.35 -10.14
N VAL A 197 5.32 3.54 -10.40
CA VAL A 197 4.86 4.44 -11.48
C VAL A 197 4.98 3.75 -12.83
N MET A 198 6.10 3.07 -13.12
CA MET A 198 6.27 2.32 -14.36
C MET A 198 5.21 1.22 -14.52
N ALA A 199 4.97 0.44 -13.47
CA ALA A 199 3.98 -0.62 -13.48
C ALA A 199 2.55 -0.09 -13.65
N THR A 200 2.17 0.96 -12.91
CA THR A 200 0.83 1.54 -12.99
C THR A 200 0.59 2.28 -14.31
N SER A 201 1.63 2.88 -14.93
CA SER A 201 1.50 3.55 -16.22
C SER A 201 1.06 2.62 -17.35
N ILE A 202 1.45 1.34 -17.30
CA ILE A 202 1.04 0.32 -18.28
C ILE A 202 -0.48 0.16 -18.30
N PHE A 203 -1.12 0.19 -17.13
CA PHE A 203 -2.56 0.02 -16.98
C PHE A 203 -3.32 1.33 -17.10
N ALA A 204 -2.82 2.41 -16.53
CA ALA A 204 -3.45 3.73 -16.52
C ALA A 204 -3.36 4.45 -17.87
N LYS A 205 -2.34 4.14 -18.70
CA LYS A 205 -2.08 4.77 -20.00
C LYS A 205 -2.20 6.30 -19.94
N PRO A 206 -1.43 6.99 -19.08
CA PRO A 206 -1.63 8.43 -18.80
C PRO A 206 -1.48 9.30 -20.06
N TRP A 207 -0.78 8.83 -21.08
CA TRP A 207 -0.64 9.53 -22.38
C TRP A 207 -1.96 9.61 -23.17
N GLN A 208 -2.98 8.82 -22.82
CA GLN A 208 -4.31 8.87 -23.44
C GLN A 208 -5.26 9.84 -22.71
N HIS A 209 -4.85 10.37 -21.57
CA HIS A 209 -5.66 11.22 -20.68
C HIS A 209 -4.96 12.54 -20.36
N LEU A 210 -4.18 13.08 -21.30
CA LEU A 210 -3.46 14.34 -21.13
C LEU A 210 -4.39 15.54 -20.95
N ASP A 211 -5.61 15.45 -21.45
CA ASP A 211 -6.71 16.41 -21.27
C ASP A 211 -7.08 16.63 -19.79
N LEU A 212 -6.92 15.62 -18.93
CA LEU A 212 -7.15 15.73 -17.49
C LEU A 212 -6.12 16.62 -16.78
N PHE A 213 -4.99 16.90 -17.38
CA PHE A 213 -3.91 17.74 -16.83
C PHE A 213 -3.89 19.16 -17.41
N THR A 214 -4.72 19.44 -18.41
CA THR A 214 -4.74 20.73 -19.15
C THR A 214 -5.97 21.58 -18.87
N ASN A 215 -6.97 21.02 -18.19
CA ASN A 215 -8.17 21.69 -17.70
C ASN A 215 -8.13 21.80 -16.17
#